data_bffdcd96fd9d8786d001acff8aa9d46a
#
_entry.id   bffdcd96fd9d8786d001acff8aa9d46a
#
_cell.length_a   1.000
_cell.length_b   1.000
_cell.length_c   1.000
_cell.angle_alpha   90.00
_cell.angle_beta   90.00
_cell.angle_gamma   90.00
#
_symmetry.space_group_name_H-M   'P 1'
#
loop_
_entity.id
_entity.type
_entity.pdbx_description
1 polymer ?
#
loop_
_entity_poly.entity_id
_entity_poly.type
_entity_poly.pdbx_seq_one_letter_code
_entity_poly.pdbx_strand_id
1 'polypeptide(L)'
;AACSLGVFLAAGAPVQVLAASPQFAYSREKWASLQDDKLEFDEIADLIHEYNSTVEKNRIEYKDYQGKDSNEIAQEYYDAADEIESSIEYPDSDDANYGSALAAAQRSEASATQMREQGDNNVDDANVKAWGYTQTEKSLVQQAQNLMIQYWNAQENLKSVQNQVSKAEKDYETANLKLSSGSATQTDALDAKETLLKAQASITTAESNIASTKESLCQMLGWKYGASVEIGALPDPQEQMSASVNLEEDIAKAQENNYQLKILARQVNNAMTSTLKEQYQTTLTSG
;
A
#
# COMPACT_ATOMS: atom_id res chain seq x y z
N ALA A 1 4.42 -55.81 11.43
CA ALA A 1 3.66 -54.61 11.73
C ALA A 1 4.39 -53.41 11.13
N ALA A 2 3.96 -53.01 9.93
CA ALA A 2 4.49 -51.84 9.24
C ALA A 2 3.50 -50.69 9.48
N CYS A 3 3.95 -49.66 10.24
CA CYS A 3 3.24 -48.39 10.34
C CYS A 3 3.54 -47.56 9.08
N SER A 4 2.58 -47.44 8.21
CA SER A 4 2.59 -46.50 7.12
C SER A 4 2.28 -45.11 7.66
N LEU A 5 3.30 -44.21 7.70
CA LEU A 5 3.15 -42.80 7.93
C LEU A 5 2.52 -42.18 6.68
N GLY A 6 1.23 -41.90 6.74
CA GLY A 6 0.53 -41.12 5.73
C GLY A 6 0.99 -39.67 5.81
N VAL A 7 1.76 -39.23 4.81
CA VAL A 7 2.03 -37.80 4.61
C VAL A 7 0.75 -37.18 4.05
N PHE A 8 -0.02 -36.51 4.90
CA PHE A 8 -1.04 -35.59 4.44
C PHE A 8 -0.33 -34.37 3.84
N LEU A 9 -0.25 -34.30 2.53
CA LEU A 9 -0.05 -33.07 1.79
C LEU A 9 -1.34 -32.22 1.99
N ALA A 10 -1.34 -31.40 3.02
CA ALA A 10 -2.33 -30.35 3.14
C ALA A 10 -2.11 -29.39 1.96
N ALA A 11 -3.10 -29.33 1.07
CA ALA A 11 -3.20 -28.31 0.02
C ALA A 11 -3.01 -26.95 0.66
N GLY A 12 -2.13 -26.13 0.02
CA GLY A 12 -1.57 -24.92 0.58
C GLY A 12 -2.60 -23.89 1.03
N ALA A 13 -2.87 -23.88 2.32
CA ALA A 13 -3.29 -22.66 2.96
C ALA A 13 -2.13 -21.65 2.86
N PRO A 14 -2.39 -20.37 2.60
CA PRO A 14 -1.35 -19.34 2.62
C PRO A 14 -0.67 -19.41 3.99
N VAL A 15 0.62 -19.74 4.01
CA VAL A 15 1.39 -19.63 5.24
C VAL A 15 1.58 -18.14 5.45
N GLN A 16 0.60 -17.53 6.07
CA GLN A 16 0.71 -16.19 6.58
C GLN A 16 1.77 -16.23 7.67
N VAL A 17 2.77 -15.37 7.54
CA VAL A 17 3.70 -15.13 8.64
C VAL A 17 2.84 -14.51 9.74
N LEU A 18 2.44 -15.33 10.69
CA LEU A 18 1.72 -14.92 11.89
C LEU A 18 2.65 -14.02 12.72
N ALA A 19 2.71 -12.75 12.36
CA ALA A 19 2.90 -11.75 13.40
C ALA A 19 1.67 -11.90 14.28
N ALA A 20 1.87 -12.24 15.55
CA ALA A 20 0.79 -12.53 16.48
C ALA A 20 -0.10 -11.30 16.63
N SER A 21 -1.04 -11.14 15.69
CA SER A 21 -2.20 -10.32 15.95
C SER A 21 -2.91 -10.90 17.15
N PRO A 22 -3.31 -10.11 18.15
CA PRO A 22 -4.04 -10.63 19.26
C PRO A 22 -5.33 -11.23 18.71
N GLN A 23 -5.46 -12.56 18.71
CA GLN A 23 -6.64 -13.34 18.32
C GLN A 23 -7.94 -12.88 19.02
N PHE A 24 -7.83 -11.86 19.87
CA PHE A 24 -8.89 -11.27 20.67
C PHE A 24 -9.56 -10.05 20.03
N ALA A 25 -9.02 -9.52 18.95
CA ALA A 25 -9.58 -8.33 18.27
C ALA A 25 -10.80 -8.68 17.39
N TYR A 26 -10.88 -9.93 16.93
CA TYR A 26 -11.94 -10.40 16.03
C TYR A 26 -12.73 -11.55 16.65
N SER A 27 -14.01 -11.69 16.25
CA SER A 27 -14.77 -12.91 16.53
C SER A 27 -14.13 -14.11 15.81
N ARG A 28 -14.42 -15.32 16.26
CA ARG A 28 -13.89 -16.53 15.62
C ARG A 28 -14.31 -16.63 14.15
N GLU A 29 -15.53 -16.23 13.84
CA GLU A 29 -16.10 -16.23 12.50
C GLU A 29 -15.37 -15.23 11.60
N LYS A 30 -15.19 -14.00 12.08
CA LYS A 30 -14.45 -12.97 11.34
C LYS A 30 -13.00 -13.36 11.11
N TRP A 31 -12.35 -13.94 12.11
CA TRP A 31 -10.98 -14.43 11.97
C TRP A 31 -10.88 -15.56 10.92
N ALA A 32 -11.87 -16.45 10.86
CA ALA A 32 -11.92 -17.51 9.85
C ALA A 32 -12.12 -16.95 8.44
N SER A 33 -12.95 -15.91 8.27
CA SER A 33 -13.15 -15.26 6.97
C SER A 33 -11.91 -14.53 6.48
N LEU A 34 -11.13 -13.88 7.36
CA LEU A 34 -9.87 -13.24 6.99
C LEU A 34 -8.76 -14.23 6.59
N GLN A 35 -8.96 -15.53 6.82
CA GLN A 35 -7.99 -16.60 6.53
C GLN A 35 -8.43 -17.54 5.42
N ASP A 36 -9.58 -17.33 4.82
CA ASP A 36 -10.05 -18.12 3.68
C ASP A 36 -9.45 -17.60 2.35
N ASP A 37 -9.78 -18.31 1.26
CA ASP A 37 -9.30 -17.96 -0.07
C ASP A 37 -10.27 -17.02 -0.82
N LYS A 38 -11.13 -16.29 -0.09
CA LYS A 38 -12.08 -15.33 -0.64
C LYS A 38 -11.82 -13.92 -0.11
N LEU A 39 -11.96 -12.94 -0.97
CA LEU A 39 -11.84 -11.53 -0.61
C LEU A 39 -13.20 -10.85 -0.73
N GLU A 40 -13.78 -10.44 0.39
CA GLU A 40 -14.94 -9.56 0.42
C GLU A 40 -14.53 -8.09 0.58
N PHE A 41 -15.34 -7.16 0.05
CA PHE A 41 -15.02 -5.73 0.06
C PHE A 41 -14.90 -5.15 1.47
N ASP A 42 -15.70 -5.60 2.39
CA ASP A 42 -15.72 -5.15 3.80
C ASP A 42 -14.58 -5.75 4.64
N GLU A 43 -13.85 -6.73 4.12
CA GLU A 43 -12.68 -7.32 4.77
C GLU A 43 -11.37 -6.61 4.43
N ILE A 44 -11.37 -5.77 3.40
CA ILE A 44 -10.16 -5.08 2.93
C ILE A 44 -9.46 -4.31 4.05
N ALA A 45 -10.22 -3.61 4.88
CA ALA A 45 -9.65 -2.83 5.98
C ALA A 45 -8.95 -3.72 7.02
N ASP A 46 -9.58 -4.83 7.40
CA ASP A 46 -9.04 -5.78 8.36
C ASP A 46 -7.82 -6.53 7.79
N LEU A 47 -7.87 -6.93 6.51
CA LEU A 47 -6.76 -7.58 5.82
C LEU A 47 -5.54 -6.65 5.69
N ILE A 48 -5.74 -5.37 5.36
CA ILE A 48 -4.65 -4.37 5.36
C ILE A 48 -4.07 -4.24 6.77
N HIS A 49 -4.93 -4.12 7.78
CA HIS A 49 -4.49 -4.01 9.17
C HIS A 49 -3.62 -5.18 9.62
N GLU A 50 -4.03 -6.39 9.28
CA GLU A 50 -3.38 -7.62 9.77
C GLU A 50 -2.18 -8.06 8.93
N TYR A 51 -2.23 -7.90 7.61
CA TYR A 51 -1.30 -8.57 6.71
C TYR A 51 -0.50 -7.66 5.79
N ASN A 52 -0.78 -6.35 5.77
CA ASN A 52 0.02 -5.45 4.95
C ASN A 52 1.39 -5.19 5.59
N SER A 53 2.45 -5.47 4.85
CA SER A 53 3.83 -5.35 5.33
C SER A 53 4.22 -3.94 5.78
N THR A 54 3.66 -2.90 5.16
CA THR A 54 3.89 -1.50 5.57
C THR A 54 3.22 -1.21 6.90
N VAL A 55 1.98 -1.69 7.11
CA VAL A 55 1.26 -1.53 8.37
C VAL A 55 1.96 -2.29 9.50
N GLU A 56 2.43 -3.51 9.22
CA GLU A 56 3.20 -4.29 10.19
C GLU A 56 4.52 -3.57 10.58
N LYS A 57 5.26 -3.08 9.59
CA LYS A 57 6.46 -2.28 9.83
C LYS A 57 6.17 -1.05 10.69
N ASN A 58 5.14 -0.28 10.36
CA ASN A 58 4.73 0.88 11.13
C ASN A 58 4.35 0.52 12.58
N ARG A 59 3.71 -0.63 12.79
CA ARG A 59 3.35 -1.14 14.12
C ARG A 59 4.59 -1.50 14.95
N ILE A 60 5.60 -2.06 14.32
CA ILE A 60 6.88 -2.35 14.96
C ILE A 60 7.60 -1.05 15.31
N GLU A 61 7.75 -0.14 14.36
CA GLU A 61 8.39 1.16 14.57
C GLU A 61 7.69 2.00 15.65
N TYR A 62 6.35 1.96 15.72
CA TYR A 62 5.61 2.71 16.73
C TYR A 62 5.94 2.29 18.16
N LYS A 63 6.36 1.06 18.39
CA LYS A 63 6.76 0.60 19.72
C LYS A 63 7.92 1.42 20.29
N ASP A 64 8.82 1.87 19.41
CA ASP A 64 9.98 2.67 19.79
C ASP A 64 9.59 4.11 20.14
N TYR A 65 8.48 4.61 19.57
CA TYR A 65 7.97 5.96 19.85
C TYR A 65 6.91 6.03 20.94
N GLN A 66 6.36 4.88 21.36
CA GLN A 66 5.23 4.84 22.26
C GLN A 66 5.54 5.54 23.60
N GLY A 67 4.77 6.58 23.91
CA GLY A 67 4.89 7.35 25.15
C GLY A 67 5.91 8.47 25.09
N LYS A 68 6.71 8.62 24.03
CA LYS A 68 7.73 9.65 23.89
C LYS A 68 7.14 11.00 23.53
N ASP A 69 7.67 12.04 24.15
CA ASP A 69 7.43 13.43 23.74
C ASP A 69 8.37 13.85 22.59
N SER A 70 8.18 15.05 22.05
CA SER A 70 8.99 15.54 20.93
C SER A 70 10.46 15.75 21.28
N ASN A 71 10.79 16.04 22.54
CA ASN A 71 12.18 16.22 22.98
C ASN A 71 12.88 14.87 23.15
N GLU A 72 12.16 13.85 23.62
CA GLU A 72 12.69 12.49 23.74
C GLU A 72 12.98 11.91 22.35
N ILE A 73 12.13 12.17 21.35
CA ILE A 73 12.38 11.77 19.95
C ILE A 73 13.55 12.58 19.35
N ALA A 74 13.65 13.90 19.65
CA ALA A 74 14.79 14.71 19.24
C ALA A 74 16.10 14.19 19.81
N GLN A 75 16.10 13.76 21.08
CA GLN A 75 17.29 13.19 21.73
C GLN A 75 17.77 11.92 21.02
N GLU A 76 16.89 11.07 20.52
CA GLU A 76 17.30 9.88 19.75
C GLU A 76 18.02 10.23 18.45
N TYR A 77 17.65 11.34 17.79
CA TYR A 77 18.38 11.82 16.63
C TYR A 77 19.78 12.32 17.02
N TYR A 78 19.93 13.00 18.17
CA TYR A 78 21.25 13.43 18.65
C TYR A 78 22.12 12.24 19.05
N ASP A 79 21.55 11.25 19.76
CA ASP A 79 22.25 10.03 20.15
C ASP A 79 22.72 9.24 18.92
N ALA A 80 21.88 9.14 17.87
CA ALA A 80 22.25 8.53 16.61
C ALA A 80 23.36 9.31 15.87
N ALA A 81 23.34 10.66 15.94
CA ALA A 81 24.40 11.47 15.38
C ALA A 81 25.74 11.24 16.11
N ASP A 82 25.72 11.19 17.45
CA ASP A 82 26.90 10.94 18.29
C ASP A 82 27.48 9.53 18.02
N GLU A 83 26.62 8.52 17.83
CA GLU A 83 27.05 7.16 17.46
C GLU A 83 27.75 7.15 16.09
N ILE A 84 27.18 7.81 15.10
CA ILE A 84 27.80 7.94 13.78
C ILE A 84 29.14 8.65 13.89
N GLU A 85 29.22 9.82 14.55
CA GLU A 85 30.45 10.59 14.73
C GLU A 85 31.54 9.78 15.44
N SER A 86 31.18 9.04 16.49
CA SER A 86 32.12 8.21 17.23
C SER A 86 32.69 7.03 16.42
N SER A 87 31.98 6.64 15.34
CA SER A 87 32.40 5.57 14.44
C SER A 87 33.25 6.05 13.25
N ILE A 88 33.47 7.37 13.10
CA ILE A 88 34.23 7.92 11.97
C ILE A 88 35.73 7.67 12.20
N GLU A 89 36.31 6.91 11.29
CA GLU A 89 37.77 6.75 11.22
C GLU A 89 38.31 7.57 10.03
N TYR A 90 39.22 8.49 10.32
CA TYR A 90 39.91 9.26 9.30
C TYR A 90 41.15 8.55 8.86
N PRO A 91 41.33 8.34 7.52
CA PRO A 91 42.52 7.67 7.02
C PRO A 91 43.78 8.56 7.17
N ASP A 92 44.92 7.91 7.36
CA ASP A 92 46.21 8.58 7.26
C ASP A 92 46.55 8.86 5.79
N SER A 93 47.28 9.95 5.55
CA SER A 93 47.59 10.44 4.18
C SER A 93 48.36 9.42 3.32
N ASP A 94 49.00 8.44 3.95
CA ASP A 94 49.84 7.40 3.31
C ASP A 94 49.05 6.12 3.03
N ASP A 95 47.77 6.06 3.41
CA ASP A 95 46.94 4.89 3.16
C ASP A 95 46.69 4.69 1.66
N ALA A 96 46.84 3.45 1.18
CA ALA A 96 46.62 3.10 -0.21
C ALA A 96 45.21 3.48 -0.74
N ASN A 97 44.24 3.53 0.17
CA ASN A 97 42.84 3.83 -0.12
C ASN A 97 42.40 5.21 0.43
N TYR A 98 43.34 6.14 0.69
CA TYR A 98 43.06 7.42 1.31
C TYR A 98 41.86 8.17 0.74
N GLY A 99 41.77 8.30 -0.59
CA GLY A 99 40.68 9.06 -1.24
C GLY A 99 39.29 8.44 -1.01
N SER A 100 39.19 7.12 -1.04
CA SER A 100 37.92 6.41 -0.82
C SER A 100 37.51 6.38 0.65
N ALA A 101 38.50 6.24 1.55
CA ALA A 101 38.28 6.25 2.99
C ALA A 101 37.89 7.66 3.48
N LEU A 102 38.57 8.71 2.99
CA LEU A 102 38.19 10.09 3.28
C LEU A 102 36.79 10.43 2.79
N ALA A 103 36.42 9.99 1.58
CA ALA A 103 35.06 10.19 1.07
C ALA A 103 34.00 9.41 1.87
N ALA A 104 34.36 8.28 2.48
CA ALA A 104 33.48 7.56 3.38
C ALA A 104 33.28 8.31 4.70
N ALA A 105 34.37 8.79 5.33
CA ALA A 105 34.33 9.61 6.54
C ALA A 105 33.47 10.86 6.36
N GLN A 106 33.66 11.60 5.25
CA GLN A 106 32.86 12.79 4.93
C GLN A 106 31.38 12.49 4.73
N ARG A 107 31.03 11.31 4.17
CA ARG A 107 29.62 10.90 4.08
C ARG A 107 29.02 10.60 5.44
N SER A 108 29.79 9.98 6.33
CA SER A 108 29.35 9.74 7.71
C SER A 108 29.17 11.06 8.47
N GLU A 109 30.07 12.04 8.34
CA GLU A 109 29.88 13.38 8.91
C GLU A 109 28.61 14.07 8.39
N ALA A 110 28.37 14.01 7.07
CA ALA A 110 27.15 14.58 6.49
C ALA A 110 25.90 13.87 7.03
N SER A 111 25.97 12.56 7.25
CA SER A 111 24.86 11.79 7.86
C SER A 111 24.64 12.19 9.31
N ALA A 112 25.68 12.34 10.11
CA ALA A 112 25.57 12.80 11.51
C ALA A 112 24.98 14.22 11.57
N THR A 113 25.45 15.12 10.71
CA THR A 113 24.90 16.48 10.60
C THR A 113 23.41 16.46 10.27
N GLN A 114 23.00 15.61 9.32
CA GLN A 114 21.59 15.44 8.97
C GLN A 114 20.75 14.93 10.15
N MET A 115 21.28 14.00 10.97
CA MET A 115 20.59 13.54 12.17
C MET A 115 20.42 14.67 13.19
N ARG A 116 21.45 15.51 13.42
CA ARG A 116 21.34 16.68 14.30
C ARG A 116 20.28 17.67 13.81
N GLU A 117 20.26 17.97 12.50
CA GLU A 117 19.23 18.83 11.91
C GLU A 117 17.82 18.26 12.08
N GLN A 118 17.66 16.92 12.00
CA GLN A 118 16.39 16.26 12.28
C GLN A 118 15.98 16.40 13.75
N GLY A 119 16.92 16.29 14.68
CA GLY A 119 16.69 16.56 16.09
C GLY A 119 16.26 18.00 16.36
N ASP A 120 17.02 18.97 15.81
CA ASP A 120 16.77 20.42 15.98
C ASP A 120 15.37 20.83 15.47
N ASN A 121 14.92 20.22 14.39
CA ASN A 121 13.63 20.52 13.75
C ASN A 121 12.51 19.56 14.17
N ASN A 122 12.75 18.64 15.11
CA ASN A 122 11.74 17.66 15.47
C ASN A 122 10.58 18.30 16.24
N VAL A 123 9.38 18.16 15.69
CA VAL A 123 8.12 18.56 16.32
C VAL A 123 7.15 17.38 16.47
N ASP A 124 7.61 16.18 16.13
CA ASP A 124 6.84 14.95 16.22
C ASP A 124 6.93 14.35 17.62
N ASP A 125 5.80 13.91 18.15
CA ASP A 125 5.69 13.08 19.33
C ASP A 125 5.01 11.73 18.99
N ALA A 126 4.83 10.87 19.98
CA ALA A 126 4.18 9.57 19.81
C ALA A 126 2.79 9.67 19.15
N ASN A 127 2.02 10.73 19.43
CA ASN A 127 0.69 10.91 18.82
C ASN A 127 0.79 11.26 17.34
N VAL A 128 1.72 12.15 16.97
CA VAL A 128 1.98 12.51 15.57
C VAL A 128 2.39 11.26 14.77
N LYS A 129 3.30 10.43 15.33
CA LYS A 129 3.70 9.15 14.71
C LYS A 129 2.52 8.20 14.56
N ALA A 130 1.71 8.00 15.62
CA ALA A 130 0.52 7.14 15.57
C ALA A 130 -0.49 7.58 14.51
N TRP A 131 -0.75 8.89 14.43
CA TRP A 131 -1.68 9.43 13.43
C TRP A 131 -1.13 9.31 12.00
N GLY A 132 0.17 9.48 11.81
CA GLY A 132 0.83 9.27 10.52
C GLY A 132 0.71 7.81 10.06
N TYR A 133 0.92 6.87 10.95
CA TYR A 133 0.73 5.44 10.65
C TYR A 133 -0.74 5.10 10.35
N THR A 134 -1.69 5.66 11.12
CA THR A 134 -3.12 5.47 10.85
C THR A 134 -3.53 6.08 9.50
N GLN A 135 -2.98 7.24 9.14
CA GLN A 135 -3.21 7.85 7.83
C GLN A 135 -2.69 6.97 6.70
N THR A 136 -1.49 6.41 6.87
CA THR A 136 -0.89 5.47 5.91
C THR A 136 -1.77 4.24 5.73
N GLU A 137 -2.23 3.62 6.81
CA GLU A 137 -3.12 2.47 6.78
C GLU A 137 -4.43 2.77 6.04
N LYS A 138 -5.09 3.89 6.35
CA LYS A 138 -6.31 4.32 5.64
C LYS A 138 -6.09 4.57 4.15
N SER A 139 -4.93 5.12 3.79
CA SER A 139 -4.56 5.30 2.38
C SER A 139 -4.38 3.95 1.67
N LEU A 140 -3.77 2.96 2.32
CA LEU A 140 -3.62 1.60 1.79
C LEU A 140 -4.98 0.91 1.62
N VAL A 141 -5.89 1.05 2.59
CA VAL A 141 -7.26 0.55 2.47
C VAL A 141 -7.96 1.14 1.25
N GLN A 142 -7.88 2.46 1.07
CA GLN A 142 -8.47 3.12 -0.10
C GLN A 142 -7.84 2.65 -1.41
N GLN A 143 -6.53 2.44 -1.45
CA GLN A 143 -5.84 1.91 -2.63
C GLN A 143 -6.31 0.48 -2.95
N ALA A 144 -6.45 -0.39 -1.95
CA ALA A 144 -6.93 -1.76 -2.13
C ALA A 144 -8.40 -1.78 -2.61
N GLN A 145 -9.27 -0.94 -2.04
CA GLN A 145 -10.64 -0.77 -2.51
C GLN A 145 -10.70 -0.33 -3.97
N ASN A 146 -9.86 0.64 -4.35
CA ASN A 146 -9.76 1.08 -5.74
C ASN A 146 -9.26 -0.02 -6.67
N LEU A 147 -8.31 -0.86 -6.24
CA LEU A 147 -7.86 -2.01 -7.03
C LEU A 147 -8.97 -3.04 -7.22
N MET A 148 -9.79 -3.30 -6.20
CA MET A 148 -10.94 -4.19 -6.34
C MET A 148 -11.98 -3.64 -7.34
N ILE A 149 -12.25 -2.34 -7.31
CA ILE A 149 -13.11 -1.67 -8.30
C ILE A 149 -12.51 -1.78 -9.70
N GLN A 150 -11.19 -1.56 -9.84
CA GLN A 150 -10.50 -1.70 -11.13
C GLN A 150 -10.55 -3.13 -11.66
N TYR A 151 -10.43 -4.14 -10.79
CA TYR A 151 -10.59 -5.54 -11.17
C TYR A 151 -11.96 -5.80 -11.80
N TRP A 152 -13.04 -5.34 -11.18
CA TRP A 152 -14.39 -5.52 -11.71
C TRP A 152 -14.64 -4.72 -13.00
N ASN A 153 -14.09 -3.51 -13.09
CA ASN A 153 -14.13 -2.74 -14.34
C ASN A 153 -13.36 -3.44 -15.48
N ALA A 154 -12.23 -4.09 -15.16
CA ALA A 154 -11.49 -4.89 -16.13
C ALA A 154 -12.28 -6.14 -16.58
N GLN A 155 -13.03 -6.78 -15.66
CA GLN A 155 -13.94 -7.88 -16.00
C GLN A 155 -15.06 -7.43 -16.96
N GLU A 156 -15.68 -6.29 -16.72
CA GLU A 156 -16.70 -5.73 -17.62
C GLU A 156 -16.10 -5.34 -18.99
N ASN A 157 -14.87 -4.81 -18.98
CA ASN A 157 -14.16 -4.52 -20.24
C ASN A 157 -13.89 -5.81 -21.04
N LEU A 158 -13.52 -6.92 -20.40
CA LEU A 158 -13.34 -8.21 -21.07
C LEU A 158 -14.63 -8.67 -21.75
N LYS A 159 -15.78 -8.53 -21.10
CA LYS A 159 -17.10 -8.85 -21.72
C LYS A 159 -17.35 -7.97 -22.97
N SER A 160 -17.00 -6.68 -22.89
CA SER A 160 -17.11 -5.77 -24.04
C SER A 160 -16.23 -6.21 -25.21
N VAL A 161 -14.97 -6.58 -24.93
CA VAL A 161 -14.02 -7.09 -25.93
C VAL A 161 -14.50 -8.40 -26.53
N GLN A 162 -15.04 -9.33 -25.75
CA GLN A 162 -15.64 -10.59 -26.23
C GLN A 162 -16.80 -10.33 -27.20
N ASN A 163 -17.65 -9.34 -26.91
CA ASN A 163 -18.72 -8.93 -27.83
C ASN A 163 -18.16 -8.35 -29.15
N GLN A 164 -17.05 -7.59 -29.09
CA GLN A 164 -16.38 -7.07 -30.29
C GLN A 164 -15.79 -8.21 -31.14
N VAL A 165 -15.19 -9.23 -30.51
CA VAL A 165 -14.70 -10.43 -31.21
C VAL A 165 -15.86 -11.15 -31.90
N SER A 166 -16.96 -11.41 -31.18
CA SER A 166 -18.14 -12.06 -31.78
C SER A 166 -18.73 -11.29 -32.97
N LYS A 167 -18.68 -9.96 -32.92
CA LYS A 167 -19.07 -9.14 -34.06
C LYS A 167 -18.09 -9.28 -35.21
N ALA A 168 -16.78 -9.17 -34.95
CA ALA A 168 -15.75 -9.29 -35.98
C ALA A 168 -15.74 -10.69 -36.65
N GLU A 169 -16.07 -11.74 -35.93
CA GLU A 169 -16.26 -13.10 -36.48
C GLU A 169 -17.39 -13.14 -37.49
N LYS A 170 -18.55 -12.58 -37.14
CA LYS A 170 -19.72 -12.49 -38.06
C LYS A 170 -19.43 -11.62 -39.30
N ASP A 171 -18.69 -10.51 -39.10
CA ASP A 171 -18.29 -9.63 -40.20
C ASP A 171 -17.34 -10.35 -41.17
N TYR A 172 -16.37 -11.12 -40.64
CA TYR A 172 -15.45 -11.95 -41.41
C TYR A 172 -16.18 -13.07 -42.18
N GLU A 173 -17.11 -13.79 -41.53
CA GLU A 173 -17.94 -14.81 -42.16
C GLU A 173 -18.76 -14.19 -43.30
N THR A 174 -19.36 -12.99 -43.10
CA THR A 174 -20.13 -12.25 -44.08
C THR A 174 -19.24 -11.85 -45.27
N ALA A 175 -18.02 -11.35 -45.02
CA ALA A 175 -17.07 -11.00 -46.06
C ALA A 175 -16.68 -12.21 -46.93
N ASN A 176 -16.45 -13.36 -46.33
CA ASN A 176 -16.15 -14.61 -47.06
C ASN A 176 -17.33 -15.10 -47.90
N LEU A 177 -18.56 -15.01 -47.39
CA LEU A 177 -19.78 -15.36 -48.15
C LEU A 177 -19.96 -14.41 -49.37
N LYS A 178 -19.73 -13.12 -49.19
CA LYS A 178 -19.76 -12.14 -50.28
C LYS A 178 -18.65 -12.35 -51.30
N LEU A 179 -17.45 -12.73 -50.84
CA LEU A 179 -16.33 -13.05 -51.73
C LEU A 179 -16.70 -14.28 -52.59
N SER A 180 -17.23 -15.35 -51.98
CA SER A 180 -17.62 -16.59 -52.70
C SER A 180 -18.74 -16.36 -53.70
N SER A 181 -19.63 -15.40 -53.48
CA SER A 181 -20.69 -14.98 -54.42
C SER A 181 -20.23 -13.95 -55.44
N GLY A 182 -18.97 -13.52 -55.43
CA GLY A 182 -18.43 -12.50 -56.31
C GLY A 182 -18.87 -11.07 -55.99
N SER A 183 -19.49 -10.84 -54.81
CA SER A 183 -20.04 -9.55 -54.38
C SER A 183 -19.06 -8.74 -53.50
N ALA A 184 -17.89 -9.27 -53.19
CA ALA A 184 -16.81 -8.60 -52.48
C ALA A 184 -15.44 -9.00 -53.06
N THR A 185 -14.41 -8.23 -52.77
CA THR A 185 -13.04 -8.50 -53.17
C THR A 185 -12.27 -9.35 -52.15
N GLN A 186 -11.16 -9.93 -52.55
CA GLN A 186 -10.26 -10.64 -51.64
C GLN A 186 -9.68 -9.69 -50.58
N THR A 187 -9.48 -8.43 -50.92
CA THR A 187 -9.04 -7.37 -50.00
C THR A 187 -10.07 -7.18 -48.87
N ASP A 188 -11.36 -7.10 -49.20
CA ASP A 188 -12.43 -6.96 -48.18
C ASP A 188 -12.45 -8.11 -47.19
N ALA A 189 -12.23 -9.33 -47.65
CA ALA A 189 -12.15 -10.50 -46.77
C ALA A 189 -10.87 -10.52 -45.90
N LEU A 190 -9.74 -10.04 -46.42
CA LEU A 190 -8.49 -9.89 -45.67
C LEU A 190 -8.59 -8.79 -44.64
N ASP A 191 -9.21 -7.67 -44.92
CA ASP A 191 -9.42 -6.56 -43.98
C ASP A 191 -10.34 -6.98 -42.80
N ALA A 192 -11.38 -7.75 -43.11
CA ALA A 192 -12.26 -8.32 -42.09
C ALA A 192 -11.50 -9.33 -41.20
N LYS A 193 -10.63 -10.15 -41.79
CA LYS A 193 -9.77 -11.07 -41.05
C LYS A 193 -8.77 -10.36 -40.15
N GLU A 194 -8.14 -9.30 -40.64
CA GLU A 194 -7.23 -8.47 -39.85
C GLU A 194 -7.96 -7.86 -38.64
N THR A 195 -9.19 -7.35 -38.89
CA THR A 195 -10.03 -6.81 -37.80
C THR A 195 -10.34 -7.86 -36.74
N LEU A 196 -10.68 -9.07 -37.13
CA LEU A 196 -10.91 -10.20 -36.22
C LEU A 196 -9.64 -10.54 -35.41
N LEU A 197 -8.50 -10.63 -36.06
CA LEU A 197 -7.23 -10.94 -35.37
C LEU A 197 -6.85 -9.86 -34.35
N LYS A 198 -7.09 -8.58 -34.70
CA LYS A 198 -6.88 -7.46 -33.75
C LYS A 198 -7.82 -7.55 -32.54
N ALA A 199 -9.09 -7.85 -32.79
CA ALA A 199 -10.08 -8.03 -31.72
C ALA A 199 -9.69 -9.22 -30.80
N GLN A 200 -9.28 -10.34 -31.37
CA GLN A 200 -8.80 -11.51 -30.60
C GLN A 200 -7.55 -11.18 -29.77
N ALA A 201 -6.59 -10.42 -30.30
CA ALA A 201 -5.43 -9.97 -29.54
C ALA A 201 -5.82 -9.10 -28.33
N SER A 202 -6.91 -8.33 -28.44
CA SER A 202 -7.43 -7.49 -27.37
C SER A 202 -7.97 -8.31 -26.18
N ILE A 203 -8.42 -9.57 -26.37
CA ILE A 203 -8.80 -10.47 -25.28
C ILE A 203 -7.60 -10.74 -24.39
N THR A 204 -6.47 -11.15 -24.98
CA THR A 204 -5.25 -11.46 -24.20
C THR A 204 -4.77 -10.27 -23.37
N THR A 205 -4.88 -9.06 -23.94
CA THR A 205 -4.56 -7.83 -23.21
C THR A 205 -5.54 -7.60 -22.03
N ALA A 206 -6.84 -7.77 -22.25
CA ALA A 206 -7.84 -7.63 -21.19
C ALA A 206 -7.66 -8.66 -20.06
N GLU A 207 -7.41 -9.93 -20.41
CA GLU A 207 -7.13 -11.01 -19.45
C GLU A 207 -5.85 -10.72 -18.64
N SER A 208 -4.78 -10.23 -19.29
CA SER A 208 -3.55 -9.83 -18.63
C SER A 208 -3.78 -8.69 -17.63
N ASN A 209 -4.59 -7.71 -17.98
CA ASN A 209 -4.96 -6.60 -17.08
C ASN A 209 -5.73 -7.10 -15.86
N ILE A 210 -6.68 -8.02 -16.04
CA ILE A 210 -7.42 -8.64 -14.94
C ILE A 210 -6.46 -9.38 -14.02
N ALA A 211 -5.58 -10.21 -14.57
CA ALA A 211 -4.62 -10.97 -13.78
C ALA A 211 -3.65 -10.08 -13.00
N SER A 212 -3.10 -9.04 -13.63
CA SER A 212 -2.17 -8.12 -12.96
C SER A 212 -2.84 -7.27 -11.88
N THR A 213 -4.08 -6.81 -12.11
CA THR A 213 -4.85 -6.06 -11.11
C THR A 213 -5.20 -6.93 -9.90
N LYS A 214 -5.66 -8.17 -10.15
CA LYS A 214 -5.91 -9.16 -9.11
C LYS A 214 -4.65 -9.44 -8.29
N GLU A 215 -3.54 -9.68 -8.95
CA GLU A 215 -2.25 -9.96 -8.30
C GLU A 215 -1.81 -8.80 -7.40
N SER A 216 -1.90 -7.56 -7.90
CA SER A 216 -1.57 -6.36 -7.13
C SER A 216 -2.45 -6.22 -5.88
N LEU A 217 -3.76 -6.48 -6.02
CA LEU A 217 -4.70 -6.46 -4.91
C LEU A 217 -4.36 -7.55 -3.87
N CYS A 218 -4.15 -8.78 -4.31
CA CYS A 218 -3.83 -9.91 -3.42
C CYS A 218 -2.52 -9.66 -2.65
N GLN A 219 -1.47 -9.17 -3.33
CA GLN A 219 -0.19 -8.86 -2.68
C GLN A 219 -0.31 -7.74 -1.65
N MET A 220 -1.10 -6.70 -1.95
CA MET A 220 -1.35 -5.60 -1.00
C MET A 220 -2.05 -6.08 0.28
N LEU A 221 -2.87 -7.11 0.17
CA LEU A 221 -3.63 -7.72 1.26
C LEU A 221 -2.90 -8.89 1.96
N GLY A 222 -1.64 -9.15 1.57
CA GLY A 222 -0.78 -10.12 2.23
C GLY A 222 -0.79 -11.53 1.64
N TRP A 223 -1.53 -11.79 0.54
CA TRP A 223 -1.42 -13.07 -0.16
C TRP A 223 -0.09 -13.19 -0.91
N LYS A 224 0.37 -14.44 -1.06
CA LYS A 224 1.54 -14.74 -1.86
C LYS A 224 1.23 -14.58 -3.34
N TYR A 225 2.27 -14.26 -4.12
CA TYR A 225 2.18 -14.24 -5.58
C TYR A 225 1.60 -15.54 -6.13
N GLY A 226 0.61 -15.41 -7.02
CA GLY A 226 -0.06 -16.55 -7.65
C GLY A 226 -1.08 -17.27 -6.76
N ALA A 227 -1.49 -16.70 -5.63
CA ALA A 227 -2.52 -17.29 -4.78
C ALA A 227 -3.87 -17.38 -5.52
N SER A 228 -4.58 -18.48 -5.31
CA SER A 228 -5.91 -18.71 -5.90
C SER A 228 -6.98 -18.09 -5.02
N VAL A 229 -7.13 -16.75 -5.09
CA VAL A 229 -8.13 -16.01 -4.32
C VAL A 229 -9.37 -15.73 -5.18
N GLU A 230 -10.56 -15.96 -4.64
CA GLU A 230 -11.82 -15.53 -5.23
C GLU A 230 -12.08 -14.07 -4.83
N ILE A 231 -12.35 -13.22 -5.82
CA ILE A 231 -12.69 -11.82 -5.55
C ILE A 231 -14.22 -11.70 -5.46
N GLY A 232 -14.71 -11.34 -4.27
CA GLY A 232 -16.12 -11.13 -3.98
C GLY A 232 -16.73 -9.95 -4.75
N ALA A 233 -18.02 -9.77 -4.64
CA ALA A 233 -18.74 -8.70 -5.33
C ALA A 233 -18.46 -7.32 -4.70
N LEU A 234 -18.62 -6.26 -5.51
CA LEU A 234 -18.69 -4.90 -4.96
C LEU A 234 -20.02 -4.70 -4.24
N PRO A 235 -20.04 -3.90 -3.15
CA PRO A 235 -21.30 -3.56 -2.50
C PRO A 235 -22.19 -2.74 -3.43
N ASP A 236 -23.50 -2.98 -3.35
CA ASP A 236 -24.45 -2.20 -4.12
C ASP A 236 -24.47 -0.73 -3.62
N PRO A 237 -24.49 0.24 -4.55
CA PRO A 237 -24.65 1.63 -4.19
C PRO A 237 -25.97 1.84 -3.45
N GLN A 238 -25.90 2.30 -2.22
CA GLN A 238 -27.13 2.61 -1.48
C GLN A 238 -27.71 3.92 -1.96
N GLU A 239 -28.85 3.91 -2.63
CA GLU A 239 -29.57 5.11 -3.09
C GLU A 239 -29.90 6.09 -1.96
N GLN A 240 -29.95 5.61 -0.72
CA GLN A 240 -30.25 6.42 0.47
C GLN A 240 -29.10 7.32 0.96
N MET A 241 -27.87 7.12 0.48
CA MET A 241 -26.74 7.93 0.92
C MET A 241 -26.90 9.43 0.55
N SER A 242 -27.52 9.74 -0.57
CA SER A 242 -27.71 11.14 -1.00
C SER A 242 -28.78 11.88 -0.20
N ALA A 243 -29.72 11.18 0.43
CA ALA A 243 -30.81 11.77 1.20
C ALA A 243 -30.41 12.11 2.65
N SER A 244 -29.28 11.61 3.14
CA SER A 244 -28.81 11.78 4.51
C SER A 244 -27.62 12.74 4.65
N VAL A 245 -27.22 13.44 3.58
CA VAL A 245 -26.10 14.39 3.62
C VAL A 245 -26.49 15.62 4.43
N ASN A 246 -25.83 15.80 5.57
CA ASN A 246 -25.90 17.03 6.38
C ASN A 246 -24.54 17.73 6.33
N LEU A 247 -24.46 18.81 5.58
CA LEU A 247 -23.21 19.52 5.33
C LEU A 247 -22.46 19.92 6.61
N GLU A 248 -23.16 20.43 7.61
CA GLU A 248 -22.54 20.90 8.87
C GLU A 248 -21.98 19.72 9.68
N GLU A 249 -22.77 18.66 9.84
CA GLU A 249 -22.33 17.43 10.53
C GLU A 249 -21.21 16.73 9.79
N ASP A 250 -21.28 16.68 8.46
CA ASP A 250 -20.27 16.02 7.63
C ASP A 250 -18.96 16.80 7.63
N ILE A 251 -18.99 18.14 7.62
CA ILE A 251 -17.78 18.97 7.80
C ILE A 251 -17.18 18.73 9.18
N ALA A 252 -17.98 18.71 10.25
CA ALA A 252 -17.48 18.45 11.59
C ALA A 252 -16.82 17.07 11.70
N LYS A 253 -17.46 16.03 11.17
CA LYS A 253 -16.90 14.67 11.09
C LYS A 253 -15.62 14.62 10.24
N ALA A 254 -15.59 15.33 9.09
CA ALA A 254 -14.42 15.38 8.24
C ALA A 254 -13.24 16.04 8.95
N GLN A 255 -13.46 17.14 9.67
CA GLN A 255 -12.43 17.81 10.47
C GLN A 255 -11.92 16.91 11.59
N GLU A 256 -12.82 16.24 12.32
CA GLU A 256 -12.47 15.32 13.40
C GLU A 256 -11.68 14.10 12.89
N ASN A 257 -12.01 13.60 11.71
CA ASN A 257 -11.36 12.41 11.12
C ASN A 257 -10.18 12.75 10.21
N ASN A 258 -9.82 14.02 10.04
CA ASN A 258 -8.68 14.43 9.22
C ASN A 258 -7.39 14.33 10.02
N TYR A 259 -6.65 13.23 9.81
CA TYR A 259 -5.37 13.01 10.50
C TYR A 259 -4.32 14.06 10.15
N GLN A 260 -4.34 14.60 8.92
CA GLN A 260 -3.40 15.66 8.54
C GLN A 260 -3.61 16.93 9.40
N LEU A 261 -4.86 17.32 9.65
CA LEU A 261 -5.15 18.45 10.52
C LEU A 261 -4.75 18.18 11.97
N LYS A 262 -4.99 16.97 12.49
CA LYS A 262 -4.56 16.55 13.83
C LYS A 262 -3.03 16.60 13.98
N ILE A 263 -2.31 16.10 13.00
CA ILE A 263 -0.85 16.11 12.95
C ILE A 263 -0.35 17.54 12.97
N LEU A 264 -0.80 18.39 12.05
CA LEU A 264 -0.37 19.79 11.97
C LEU A 264 -0.68 20.58 13.26
N ALA A 265 -1.87 20.42 13.82
CA ALA A 265 -2.24 21.08 15.07
C ALA A 265 -1.33 20.63 16.23
N ARG A 266 -0.98 19.35 16.30
CA ARG A 266 -0.08 18.82 17.32
C ARG A 266 1.35 19.30 17.15
N GLN A 267 1.86 19.28 15.91
CA GLN A 267 3.20 19.79 15.58
C GLN A 267 3.35 21.27 15.93
N VAL A 268 2.34 22.10 15.62
CA VAL A 268 2.33 23.53 16.03
C VAL A 268 2.38 23.65 17.54
N ASN A 269 1.58 22.86 18.28
CA ASN A 269 1.58 22.90 19.74
C ASN A 269 2.94 22.47 20.31
N ASN A 270 3.56 21.44 19.76
CA ASN A 270 4.88 20.96 20.19
C ASN A 270 5.96 22.01 19.92
N ALA A 271 5.96 22.65 18.73
CA ALA A 271 6.86 23.72 18.38
C ALA A 271 6.73 24.93 19.34
N MET A 272 5.51 25.34 19.65
CA MET A 272 5.27 26.44 20.60
C MET A 272 5.76 26.12 22.01
N THR A 273 5.59 24.88 22.44
CA THR A 273 6.04 24.42 23.76
C THR A 273 7.57 24.37 23.84
N SER A 274 8.25 23.95 22.78
CA SER A 274 9.71 23.96 22.67
C SER A 274 10.26 25.38 22.75
N THR A 275 9.71 26.31 21.95
CA THR A 275 10.14 27.71 21.95
C THR A 275 9.95 28.40 23.33
N LEU A 276 8.83 28.12 24.01
CA LEU A 276 8.63 28.64 25.37
C LEU A 276 9.65 28.09 26.35
N LYS A 277 9.99 26.80 26.27
CA LYS A 277 11.00 26.16 27.11
C LYS A 277 12.40 26.76 26.93
N GLU A 278 12.80 27.03 25.69
CA GLU A 278 14.06 27.74 25.40
C GLU A 278 14.08 29.16 25.94
N GLN A 279 13.00 29.92 25.81
CA GLN A 279 12.89 31.25 26.38
C GLN A 279 13.02 31.25 27.91
N TYR A 280 12.39 30.27 28.59
CA TYR A 280 12.51 30.10 30.03
C TYR A 280 13.93 29.74 30.46
N GLN A 281 14.60 28.84 29.76
CA GLN A 281 16.00 28.47 30.04
C GLN A 281 16.95 29.63 29.83
N THR A 282 16.79 30.40 28.76
CA THR A 282 17.61 31.58 28.48
C THR A 282 17.44 32.67 29.58
N THR A 283 16.23 32.84 30.08
CA THR A 283 15.93 33.77 31.16
C THR A 283 16.54 33.34 32.51
N LEU A 284 16.59 32.03 32.80
CA LEU A 284 17.17 31.48 34.03
C LEU A 284 18.69 31.48 34.03
N THR A 285 19.33 31.40 32.84
CA THR A 285 20.79 31.40 32.70
C THR A 285 21.39 32.81 32.58
N SER A 286 20.59 33.83 32.33
CA SER A 286 20.99 35.24 32.21
C SER A 286 20.72 36.09 33.47
N GLY A 287 20.18 35.49 34.54
CA GLY A 287 20.00 36.10 35.88
C GLY A 287 20.98 35.54 36.88
#